data_57752e5cae1a8152d75983ed5de39d31
#
_entry.id   57752e5cae1a8152d75983ed5de39d31
#
_cell.length_a   1.000
_cell.length_b   1.000
_cell.length_c   1.000
_cell.angle_alpha   90.00
_cell.angle_beta   90.00
_cell.angle_gamma   90.00
#
_symmetry.space_group_name_H-M   'P 1'
#
loop_
_entity.id
_entity.type
_entity.pdbx_description
1 polymer ?
#
loop_
_entity_poly.entity_id
_entity_poly.type
_entity_poly.pdbx_seq_one_letter_code
_entity_poly.pdbx_strand_id
1 'polypeptide(L)'
;MKFIKTPVKGMCDMLPADMRLREHVLGMIKETYGACGFMQIETPVMEHIENLTSKQGGDNEKLIFKVMKRGAELQRALDKGDGELADNGLRYDLTVPLARYYANNKEKLPTPFKAMQLGNVWRADNPQKGRFRQFTQCDIDILGDDSSLAEIELITATATMLSKILAEANLNAFTIHINVRRMLAAAALTAGFEQEEIGGALISLDKFDKIGMDGIEKDLLESGYAPEKVEKYMAFYRSVRPGMEIADFCAGVNGEYLEARVGEALADIVGCVQPMLGEGVKIVFDPTLVRGMGYYTGPIFEVTLDGYNFSIAGGGRYDQMIGKFSGQNVSACGFSIGFERIVTILKDHAQGSFKLPEGSVAYLVGGKVPTARKAEVLAQAAEARKTGVVATVLPMSKNMKHQIELLEAEGFTKFEKIYE
;
A
#
# COMPACT_ATOMS: atom_id res chain seq x y z
N MET A 1 9.90 -3.15 -38.86
CA MET A 1 9.21 -2.80 -37.59
C MET A 1 10.27 -2.30 -36.61
N LYS A 2 10.12 -1.12 -35.98
CA LYS A 2 11.10 -0.62 -34.99
C LYS A 2 10.61 -1.04 -33.61
N PHE A 3 11.42 -1.79 -32.86
CA PHE A 3 11.09 -2.18 -31.50
C PHE A 3 11.17 -0.98 -30.57
N ILE A 4 10.20 -0.87 -29.65
CA ILE A 4 10.16 0.12 -28.59
C ILE A 4 10.95 -0.45 -27.41
N LYS A 5 11.98 0.31 -26.94
CA LYS A 5 12.88 -0.15 -25.86
C LYS A 5 12.49 0.34 -24.46
N THR A 6 11.54 1.28 -24.40
CA THR A 6 11.05 1.82 -23.14
C THR A 6 9.85 1.03 -22.63
N PRO A 7 9.69 0.85 -21.32
CA PRO A 7 8.49 0.26 -20.75
C PRO A 7 7.23 1.11 -21.04
N VAL A 8 6.07 0.54 -20.78
CA VAL A 8 4.79 1.26 -20.91
C VAL A 8 4.78 2.46 -19.97
N LYS A 9 4.21 3.58 -20.44
CA LYS A 9 4.15 4.83 -19.66
C LYS A 9 3.63 4.60 -18.24
N GLY A 10 4.40 5.04 -17.24
CA GLY A 10 4.07 4.90 -15.83
C GLY A 10 4.41 3.54 -15.22
N MET A 11 5.09 2.67 -15.98
CA MET A 11 5.69 1.41 -15.48
C MET A 11 7.20 1.51 -15.59
N CYS A 12 7.94 0.83 -14.73
CA CYS A 12 9.39 0.89 -14.65
C CYS A 12 10.02 -0.50 -14.67
N ASP A 13 11.17 -0.62 -15.36
CA ASP A 13 12.08 -1.73 -15.16
C ASP A 13 12.84 -1.51 -13.84
N MET A 14 13.04 -2.58 -13.08
CA MET A 14 13.80 -2.55 -11.82
C MET A 14 15.18 -3.13 -12.06
N LEU A 15 16.21 -2.35 -11.78
CA LEU A 15 17.59 -2.80 -11.88
C LEU A 15 17.96 -3.73 -10.71
N PRO A 16 19.01 -4.57 -10.83
CA PRO A 16 19.39 -5.52 -9.79
C PRO A 16 19.60 -4.90 -8.39
N ALA A 17 20.18 -3.70 -8.33
CA ALA A 17 20.33 -2.99 -7.05
C ALA A 17 18.98 -2.60 -6.43
N ASP A 18 18.05 -2.15 -7.26
CA ASP A 18 16.68 -1.82 -6.81
C ASP A 18 15.96 -3.06 -6.31
N MET A 19 16.12 -4.18 -7.02
CA MET A 19 15.50 -5.44 -6.61
C MET A 19 16.05 -5.95 -5.28
N ARG A 20 17.34 -5.82 -5.01
CA ARG A 20 17.89 -6.19 -3.69
C ARG A 20 17.27 -5.41 -2.54
N LEU A 21 17.14 -4.08 -2.69
CA LEU A 21 16.45 -3.25 -1.69
C LEU A 21 15.00 -3.70 -1.51
N ARG A 22 14.29 -3.91 -2.62
CA ARG A 22 12.88 -4.34 -2.59
C ARG A 22 12.71 -5.68 -1.88
N GLU A 23 13.54 -6.67 -2.21
CA GLU A 23 13.50 -8.00 -1.59
C GLU A 23 13.85 -7.94 -0.08
N HIS A 24 14.79 -7.08 0.31
CA HIS A 24 15.11 -6.86 1.71
C HIS A 24 13.91 -6.31 2.47
N VAL A 25 13.28 -5.25 1.96
CA VAL A 25 12.08 -4.66 2.57
C VAL A 25 10.92 -5.67 2.61
N LEU A 26 10.70 -6.42 1.52
CA LEU A 26 9.69 -7.47 1.50
C LEU A 26 9.98 -8.58 2.52
N GLY A 27 11.26 -8.91 2.73
CA GLY A 27 11.70 -9.85 3.77
C GLY A 27 11.31 -9.39 5.16
N MET A 28 11.59 -8.13 5.50
CA MET A 28 11.23 -7.52 6.79
C MET A 28 9.70 -7.50 7.01
N ILE A 29 8.93 -7.18 5.97
CA ILE A 29 7.46 -7.19 5.99
C ILE A 29 6.95 -8.61 6.29
N LYS A 30 7.41 -9.61 5.54
CA LYS A 30 7.01 -11.02 5.71
C LYS A 30 7.34 -11.55 7.08
N GLU A 31 8.55 -11.27 7.57
CA GLU A 31 8.99 -11.69 8.89
C GLU A 31 8.12 -11.08 9.98
N THR A 32 7.93 -9.76 9.95
CA THR A 32 7.20 -9.04 11.00
C THR A 32 5.72 -9.44 11.02
N TYR A 33 5.05 -9.44 9.88
CA TYR A 33 3.64 -9.82 9.81
C TYR A 33 3.43 -11.32 10.04
N GLY A 34 4.37 -12.17 9.57
CA GLY A 34 4.35 -13.59 9.86
C GLY A 34 4.45 -13.89 11.35
N ALA A 35 5.29 -13.15 12.10
CA ALA A 35 5.38 -13.25 13.55
C ALA A 35 4.08 -12.84 14.28
N CYS A 36 3.27 -11.96 13.66
CA CYS A 36 1.93 -11.61 14.14
C CYS A 36 0.85 -12.63 13.70
N GLY A 37 1.22 -13.73 13.04
CA GLY A 37 0.30 -14.78 12.61
C GLY A 37 -0.45 -14.49 11.30
N PHE A 38 -0.05 -13.47 10.54
CA PHE A 38 -0.63 -13.24 9.21
C PHE A 38 -0.12 -14.27 8.22
N MET A 39 -1.04 -14.93 7.52
CA MET A 39 -0.77 -15.99 6.55
C MET A 39 -0.70 -15.43 5.14
N GLN A 40 0.42 -15.66 4.47
CA GLN A 40 0.57 -15.19 3.09
C GLN A 40 -0.33 -15.97 2.14
N ILE A 41 -1.10 -15.25 1.34
CA ILE A 41 -1.88 -15.77 0.22
C ILE A 41 -1.50 -15.06 -1.07
N GLU A 42 -1.89 -15.65 -2.18
CA GLU A 42 -1.76 -15.05 -3.51
C GLU A 42 -3.06 -15.21 -4.30
N THR A 43 -3.45 -14.18 -5.00
CA THR A 43 -4.61 -14.15 -5.89
C THR A 43 -4.15 -13.83 -7.32
N PRO A 44 -4.88 -14.27 -8.36
CA PRO A 44 -4.57 -13.94 -9.75
C PRO A 44 -4.48 -12.42 -9.98
N VAL A 45 -3.59 -12.02 -10.88
CA VAL A 45 -3.44 -10.60 -11.28
C VAL A 45 -4.60 -10.09 -12.13
N MET A 46 -5.29 -11.01 -12.82
CA MET A 46 -6.53 -10.72 -13.56
C MET A 46 -7.73 -11.06 -12.70
N GLU A 47 -8.73 -10.19 -12.71
CA GLU A 47 -9.99 -10.36 -12.03
C GLU A 47 -11.14 -10.11 -13.02
N HIS A 48 -12.31 -10.69 -12.75
CA HIS A 48 -13.51 -10.42 -13.54
C HIS A 48 -13.83 -8.93 -13.51
N ILE A 49 -14.23 -8.40 -14.69
CA ILE A 49 -14.48 -6.96 -14.80
C ILE A 49 -15.63 -6.51 -13.89
N GLU A 50 -16.64 -7.35 -13.70
CA GLU A 50 -17.79 -7.10 -12.86
C GLU A 50 -17.38 -6.90 -11.38
N ASN A 51 -16.37 -7.65 -10.91
CA ASN A 51 -15.84 -7.51 -9.54
C ASN A 51 -15.10 -6.18 -9.37
N LEU A 52 -14.39 -5.74 -10.41
CA LEU A 52 -13.62 -4.50 -10.39
C LEU A 52 -14.48 -3.25 -10.55
N THR A 53 -15.60 -3.34 -11.30
CA THR A 53 -16.50 -2.22 -11.59
C THR A 53 -17.72 -2.16 -10.67
N SER A 54 -17.86 -3.10 -9.72
CA SER A 54 -19.01 -3.20 -8.83
C SER A 54 -19.11 -2.02 -7.86
N LYS A 55 -19.60 -0.87 -8.34
CA LYS A 55 -20.09 0.31 -7.59
C LYS A 55 -19.25 0.75 -6.36
N GLN A 56 -17.93 0.82 -6.54
CA GLN A 56 -17.06 1.40 -5.50
C GLN A 56 -16.90 2.92 -5.63
N GLY A 57 -17.69 3.57 -6.49
CA GLY A 57 -17.70 5.01 -6.73
C GLY A 57 -16.95 5.41 -8.01
N GLY A 58 -17.69 5.84 -8.97
CA GLY A 58 -17.51 6.38 -10.32
C GLY A 58 -16.11 6.68 -10.87
N ASP A 59 -15.23 7.33 -10.14
CA ASP A 59 -13.92 7.74 -10.69
C ASP A 59 -12.87 6.62 -10.69
N ASN A 60 -12.93 5.67 -9.77
CA ASN A 60 -11.98 4.56 -9.72
C ASN A 60 -12.14 3.60 -10.91
N GLU A 61 -13.34 3.47 -11.46
CA GLU A 61 -13.58 2.63 -12.63
C GLU A 61 -12.82 3.10 -13.87
N LYS A 62 -12.57 4.41 -13.99
CA LYS A 62 -11.78 5.00 -15.08
C LYS A 62 -10.30 4.65 -15.00
N LEU A 63 -9.84 4.19 -13.83
CA LEU A 63 -8.46 3.84 -13.57
C LEU A 63 -8.15 2.35 -13.78
N ILE A 64 -9.16 1.52 -14.07
CA ILE A 64 -9.00 0.09 -14.28
C ILE A 64 -8.39 -0.18 -15.66
N PHE A 65 -7.32 -0.97 -15.72
CA PHE A 65 -6.81 -1.52 -16.97
C PHE A 65 -7.67 -2.70 -17.38
N LYS A 66 -8.55 -2.49 -18.36
CA LYS A 66 -9.45 -3.49 -18.92
C LYS A 66 -8.71 -4.42 -19.87
N VAL A 67 -9.01 -5.72 -19.81
CA VAL A 67 -8.48 -6.75 -20.70
C VAL A 67 -9.58 -7.17 -21.66
N MET A 68 -9.30 -7.03 -22.96
CA MET A 68 -10.27 -7.31 -24.01
C MET A 68 -10.57 -8.81 -24.13
N LYS A 69 -11.81 -9.13 -24.43
CA LYS A 69 -12.25 -10.45 -24.91
C LYS A 69 -11.38 -10.91 -26.08
N ARG A 70 -11.35 -12.20 -26.36
CA ARG A 70 -10.53 -12.76 -27.43
C ARG A 70 -11.33 -13.67 -28.37
N GLY A 71 -10.82 -13.83 -29.60
CA GLY A 71 -11.36 -14.75 -30.58
C GLY A 71 -12.84 -14.49 -30.90
N ALA A 72 -13.65 -15.55 -30.92
CA ALA A 72 -15.06 -15.48 -31.27
C ALA A 72 -15.91 -14.65 -30.30
N GLU A 73 -15.49 -14.51 -29.03
CA GLU A 73 -16.20 -13.68 -28.04
C GLU A 73 -16.01 -12.20 -28.30
N LEU A 74 -14.81 -11.78 -28.71
CA LEU A 74 -14.56 -10.41 -29.10
C LEU A 74 -15.35 -10.08 -30.40
N GLN A 75 -15.36 -10.99 -31.37
CA GLN A 75 -16.11 -10.77 -32.61
C GLN A 75 -17.61 -10.61 -32.34
N ARG A 76 -18.18 -11.49 -31.51
CA ARG A 76 -19.59 -11.38 -31.08
C ARG A 76 -19.90 -10.06 -30.36
N ALA A 77 -18.99 -9.58 -29.51
CA ALA A 77 -19.16 -8.31 -28.81
C ALA A 77 -19.10 -7.11 -29.77
N LEU A 78 -18.21 -7.16 -30.78
CA LEU A 78 -18.12 -6.16 -31.84
C LEU A 78 -19.38 -6.14 -32.71
N ASP A 79 -19.89 -7.31 -33.11
CA ASP A 79 -21.09 -7.45 -33.92
C ASP A 79 -22.36 -6.99 -33.20
N LYS A 80 -22.41 -7.18 -31.86
CA LYS A 80 -23.51 -6.74 -30.98
C LYS A 80 -23.52 -5.22 -30.75
N GLY A 81 -22.34 -4.58 -30.76
CA GLY A 81 -22.20 -3.14 -30.65
C GLY A 81 -22.60 -2.53 -29.29
N ASP A 82 -22.67 -3.34 -28.23
CA ASP A 82 -23.06 -2.89 -26.89
C ASP A 82 -21.91 -2.24 -26.08
N GLY A 83 -20.72 -2.17 -26.63
CA GLY A 83 -19.54 -1.56 -26.02
C GLY A 83 -18.83 -2.43 -24.96
N GLU A 84 -19.34 -3.62 -24.64
CA GLU A 84 -18.77 -4.53 -23.65
C GLU A 84 -17.64 -5.39 -24.22
N LEU A 85 -16.52 -4.75 -24.58
CA LEU A 85 -15.37 -5.40 -25.23
C LEU A 85 -14.42 -6.11 -24.25
N ALA A 86 -14.55 -5.86 -22.94
CA ALA A 86 -13.72 -6.45 -21.89
C ALA A 86 -14.56 -7.34 -20.97
N ASP A 87 -13.99 -8.45 -20.55
CA ASP A 87 -14.57 -9.37 -19.56
C ASP A 87 -13.69 -9.53 -18.32
N ASN A 88 -12.45 -9.04 -18.40
CA ASN A 88 -11.47 -9.07 -17.32
C ASN A 88 -10.78 -7.71 -17.20
N GLY A 89 -10.08 -7.51 -16.07
CA GLY A 89 -9.20 -6.37 -15.86
C GLY A 89 -8.00 -6.77 -15.03
N LEU A 90 -6.96 -5.94 -15.02
CA LEU A 90 -5.88 -6.06 -14.05
C LEU A 90 -6.37 -5.56 -12.70
N ARG A 91 -6.08 -6.31 -11.63
CA ARG A 91 -6.51 -5.96 -10.28
C ARG A 91 -6.03 -4.56 -9.89
N TYR A 92 -6.97 -3.74 -9.46
CA TYR A 92 -6.77 -2.35 -9.06
C TYR A 92 -6.18 -2.25 -7.63
N ASP A 93 -6.53 -3.20 -6.77
CA ASP A 93 -6.07 -3.39 -5.40
C ASP A 93 -5.98 -4.90 -5.08
N LEU A 94 -5.60 -5.23 -3.85
CA LEU A 94 -5.59 -6.60 -3.35
C LEU A 94 -6.86 -6.94 -2.54
N THR A 95 -7.68 -5.96 -2.18
CA THR A 95 -8.87 -6.12 -1.32
C THR A 95 -10.02 -6.82 -2.06
N VAL A 96 -10.32 -6.41 -3.31
CA VAL A 96 -11.37 -7.07 -4.12
C VAL A 96 -11.04 -8.54 -4.39
N PRO A 97 -9.82 -8.89 -4.85
CA PRO A 97 -9.42 -10.30 -4.99
C PRO A 97 -9.47 -11.08 -3.67
N LEU A 98 -9.12 -10.43 -2.53
CA LEU A 98 -9.23 -11.06 -1.20
C LEU A 98 -10.67 -11.40 -0.85
N ALA A 99 -11.60 -10.46 -1.08
CA ALA A 99 -13.02 -10.67 -0.80
C ALA A 99 -13.58 -11.88 -1.59
N ARG A 100 -13.25 -11.97 -2.88
CA ARG A 100 -13.59 -13.13 -3.72
C ARG A 100 -12.91 -14.41 -3.21
N TYR A 101 -11.62 -14.35 -2.88
CA TYR A 101 -10.84 -15.48 -2.35
C TYR A 101 -11.47 -16.02 -1.07
N TYR A 102 -11.78 -15.13 -0.11
CA TYR A 102 -12.39 -15.52 1.15
C TYR A 102 -13.77 -16.14 0.93
N ALA A 103 -14.63 -15.51 0.14
CA ALA A 103 -15.96 -16.04 -0.16
C ALA A 103 -15.92 -17.47 -0.74
N ASN A 104 -14.90 -17.76 -1.56
CA ASN A 104 -14.75 -19.06 -2.21
C ASN A 104 -14.07 -20.13 -1.32
N ASN A 105 -13.35 -19.72 -0.27
CA ASN A 105 -12.51 -20.63 0.51
C ASN A 105 -12.79 -20.61 2.02
N LYS A 106 -13.77 -19.83 2.52
CA LYS A 106 -13.99 -19.59 3.95
C LYS A 106 -14.05 -20.86 4.80
N GLU A 107 -14.63 -21.94 4.27
CA GLU A 107 -14.75 -23.22 4.97
C GLU A 107 -13.39 -23.93 5.22
N LYS A 108 -12.33 -23.47 4.55
CA LYS A 108 -10.96 -24.00 4.68
C LYS A 108 -10.04 -23.06 5.47
N LEU A 109 -10.55 -21.90 5.86
CA LEU A 109 -9.77 -20.85 6.52
C LEU A 109 -10.13 -20.77 8.00
N PRO A 110 -9.19 -20.40 8.88
CA PRO A 110 -9.49 -20.15 10.28
C PRO A 110 -10.41 -18.93 10.44
N THR A 111 -11.07 -18.82 11.58
CA THR A 111 -11.84 -17.65 11.97
C THR A 111 -11.35 -17.16 13.33
N PRO A 112 -10.88 -15.90 13.47
CA PRO A 112 -10.67 -14.93 12.38
C PRO A 112 -9.54 -15.38 11.43
N PHE A 113 -9.62 -14.93 10.16
CA PHE A 113 -8.61 -15.17 9.16
C PHE A 113 -7.70 -13.93 9.03
N LYS A 114 -6.42 -14.12 9.31
CA LYS A 114 -5.38 -13.09 9.21
C LYS A 114 -4.62 -13.29 7.91
N ALA A 115 -4.94 -12.50 6.89
CA ALA A 115 -4.35 -12.58 5.56
C ALA A 115 -3.19 -11.60 5.40
N MET A 116 -2.14 -12.01 4.67
CA MET A 116 -1.10 -11.13 4.15
C MET A 116 -1.01 -11.30 2.64
N GLN A 117 -1.04 -10.22 1.90
CA GLN A 117 -0.88 -10.22 0.45
C GLN A 117 0.23 -9.26 0.03
N LEU A 118 1.13 -9.74 -0.83
CA LEU A 118 2.21 -8.96 -1.42
C LEU A 118 2.12 -9.13 -2.92
N GLY A 119 1.80 -8.07 -3.65
CA GLY A 119 1.60 -8.22 -5.08
C GLY A 119 1.43 -6.92 -5.85
N ASN A 120 1.69 -7.00 -7.14
CA ASN A 120 1.52 -5.87 -8.04
C ASN A 120 0.03 -5.59 -8.28
N VAL A 121 -0.29 -4.30 -8.36
CA VAL A 121 -1.59 -3.77 -8.74
C VAL A 121 -1.42 -2.73 -9.84
N TRP A 122 -2.49 -2.41 -10.56
CA TRP A 122 -2.43 -1.53 -11.72
C TRP A 122 -3.51 -0.46 -11.66
N ARG A 123 -3.09 0.80 -11.79
CA ARG A 123 -3.97 1.96 -11.81
C ARG A 123 -3.58 2.89 -12.95
N ALA A 124 -4.53 3.28 -13.79
CA ALA A 124 -4.29 4.19 -14.92
C ALA A 124 -4.10 5.65 -14.50
N ASP A 125 -3.54 5.87 -13.31
CA ASP A 125 -3.22 7.19 -12.76
C ASP A 125 -2.27 7.98 -13.67
N ASN A 126 -2.25 9.31 -13.48
CA ASN A 126 -1.21 10.14 -14.06
C ASN A 126 0.11 9.90 -13.32
N PRO A 127 1.16 9.42 -14.02
CA PRO A 127 2.44 9.12 -13.39
C PRO A 127 3.12 10.38 -12.85
N GLN A 128 3.66 10.28 -11.63
CA GLN A 128 4.49 11.32 -11.00
C GLN A 128 5.47 10.66 -10.00
N LYS A 129 6.39 11.44 -9.39
CA LYS A 129 7.33 10.89 -8.40
C LYS A 129 6.57 10.15 -7.29
N GLY A 130 6.90 8.87 -7.08
CA GLY A 130 6.23 8.00 -6.09
C GLY A 130 4.81 7.51 -6.46
N ARG A 131 4.32 7.78 -7.69
CA ARG A 131 3.02 7.30 -8.18
C ARG A 131 3.17 6.66 -9.55
N PHE A 132 3.10 5.36 -9.57
CA PHE A 132 3.27 4.51 -10.75
C PHE A 132 1.93 3.91 -11.18
N ARG A 133 1.86 3.47 -12.43
CA ARG A 133 0.71 2.72 -12.96
C ARG A 133 0.75 1.24 -12.62
N GLN A 134 1.93 0.70 -12.36
CA GLN A 134 2.16 -0.60 -11.77
C GLN A 134 3.00 -0.40 -10.51
N PHE A 135 2.53 -0.91 -9.38
CA PHE A 135 3.21 -0.80 -8.10
C PHE A 135 2.85 -1.97 -7.19
N THR A 136 3.69 -2.22 -6.20
CA THR A 136 3.46 -3.28 -5.22
C THR A 136 2.62 -2.75 -4.07
N GLN A 137 1.56 -3.48 -3.71
CA GLN A 137 0.86 -3.36 -2.44
C GLN A 137 1.34 -4.46 -1.49
N CYS A 138 1.40 -4.12 -0.20
CA CYS A 138 1.69 -5.03 0.88
C CYS A 138 0.57 -4.82 1.91
N ASP A 139 -0.41 -5.70 1.87
CA ASP A 139 -1.65 -5.59 2.62
C ASP A 139 -1.72 -6.69 3.67
N ILE A 140 -2.20 -6.32 4.86
CA ILE A 140 -2.63 -7.25 5.90
C ILE A 140 -4.10 -7.00 6.21
N ASP A 141 -4.86 -8.07 6.37
CA ASP A 141 -6.29 -8.01 6.61
C ASP A 141 -6.70 -9.04 7.67
N ILE A 142 -7.68 -8.68 8.50
CA ILE A 142 -8.33 -9.58 9.46
C ILE A 142 -9.80 -9.68 9.08
N LEU A 143 -10.26 -10.90 8.79
CA LEU A 143 -11.63 -11.19 8.38
C LEU A 143 -12.30 -12.07 9.41
N GLY A 144 -13.53 -11.72 9.80
CA GLY A 144 -14.33 -12.50 10.75
C GLY A 144 -14.12 -12.11 12.22
N ASP A 145 -13.52 -10.93 12.48
CA ASP A 145 -13.44 -10.32 13.81
C ASP A 145 -14.17 -8.97 13.81
N ASP A 146 -15.25 -8.87 14.59
CA ASP A 146 -16.06 -7.66 14.75
C ASP A 146 -15.65 -6.78 15.93
N SER A 147 -14.68 -7.25 16.71
CA SER A 147 -14.12 -6.51 17.85
C SER A 147 -13.06 -5.47 17.41
N SER A 148 -12.75 -4.53 18.31
CA SER A 148 -11.66 -3.56 18.12
C SER A 148 -10.26 -4.18 18.14
N LEU A 149 -10.13 -5.47 18.51
CA LEU A 149 -8.84 -6.17 18.48
C LEU A 149 -8.27 -6.24 17.06
N ALA A 150 -9.12 -6.32 16.03
CA ALA A 150 -8.68 -6.31 14.64
C ALA A 150 -7.93 -5.02 14.30
N GLU A 151 -8.48 -3.85 14.66
CA GLU A 151 -7.81 -2.56 14.44
C GLU A 151 -6.53 -2.43 15.26
N ILE A 152 -6.58 -2.78 16.54
CA ILE A 152 -5.43 -2.70 17.46
C ILE A 152 -4.28 -3.53 16.92
N GLU A 153 -4.55 -4.76 16.49
CA GLU A 153 -3.52 -5.66 15.98
C GLU A 153 -2.95 -5.19 14.63
N LEU A 154 -3.80 -4.75 13.69
CA LEU A 154 -3.35 -4.21 12.42
C LEU A 154 -2.47 -2.97 12.59
N ILE A 155 -2.88 -2.05 13.47
CA ILE A 155 -2.13 -0.82 13.74
C ILE A 155 -0.79 -1.14 14.40
N THR A 156 -0.77 -1.99 15.43
CA THR A 156 0.46 -2.34 16.15
C THR A 156 1.44 -3.14 15.31
N ALA A 157 0.95 -4.11 14.52
CA ALA A 157 1.78 -4.87 13.58
C ALA A 157 2.40 -3.94 12.51
N THR A 158 1.60 -3.02 11.95
CA THR A 158 2.08 -2.06 10.96
C THR A 158 3.06 -1.06 11.56
N ALA A 159 2.81 -0.54 12.76
CA ALA A 159 3.72 0.36 13.46
C ALA A 159 5.08 -0.33 13.73
N THR A 160 5.05 -1.57 14.20
CA THR A 160 6.26 -2.37 14.45
C THR A 160 7.07 -2.57 13.17
N MET A 161 6.40 -2.92 12.08
CA MET A 161 7.04 -3.13 10.78
C MET A 161 7.63 -1.83 10.23
N LEU A 162 6.87 -0.71 10.27
CA LEU A 162 7.35 0.59 9.81
C LEU A 162 8.54 1.07 10.63
N SER A 163 8.49 0.92 11.96
CA SER A 163 9.61 1.29 12.85
C SER A 163 10.89 0.54 12.47
N LYS A 164 10.81 -0.77 12.20
CA LYS A 164 11.99 -1.55 11.77
C LYS A 164 12.55 -1.05 10.43
N ILE A 165 11.71 -0.82 9.45
CA ILE A 165 12.14 -0.41 8.11
C ILE A 165 12.71 1.01 8.12
N LEU A 166 12.00 1.95 8.76
CA LEU A 166 12.40 3.35 8.78
C LEU A 166 13.66 3.60 9.61
N ALA A 167 13.93 2.77 10.63
CA ALA A 167 15.16 2.81 11.40
C ALA A 167 16.42 2.64 10.53
N GLU A 168 16.35 1.89 9.42
CA GLU A 168 17.46 1.75 8.47
C GLU A 168 17.81 3.06 7.75
N ALA A 169 16.87 3.99 7.70
CA ALA A 169 17.05 5.35 7.19
C ALA A 169 17.30 6.39 8.30
N ASN A 170 17.43 5.96 9.57
CA ASN A 170 17.45 6.82 10.76
C ASN A 170 16.19 7.71 10.90
N LEU A 171 15.05 7.22 10.43
CA LEU A 171 13.76 7.87 10.52
C LEU A 171 12.92 7.13 11.57
N ASN A 172 12.84 7.68 12.79
CA ASN A 172 12.19 7.00 13.91
C ASN A 172 10.88 7.63 14.34
N ALA A 173 10.46 8.73 13.68
CA ALA A 173 9.26 9.47 14.05
C ALA A 173 8.24 9.45 12.92
N PHE A 174 7.04 8.95 13.21
CA PHE A 174 5.89 9.01 12.32
C PHE A 174 4.59 9.07 13.13
N THR A 175 3.53 9.55 12.49
CA THR A 175 2.21 9.69 13.12
C THR A 175 1.20 8.79 12.44
N ILE A 176 0.45 8.05 13.25
CA ILE A 176 -0.71 7.28 12.83
C ILE A 176 -1.94 8.13 13.12
N HIS A 177 -2.61 8.59 12.08
CA HIS A 177 -3.88 9.30 12.17
C HIS A 177 -5.01 8.28 12.16
N ILE A 178 -5.98 8.46 13.06
CA ILE A 178 -7.16 7.59 13.14
C ILE A 178 -8.44 8.42 13.23
N ASN A 179 -9.48 7.97 12.55
CA ASN A 179 -10.83 8.54 12.62
C ASN A 179 -11.87 7.42 12.45
N VAL A 180 -13.13 7.76 12.57
CA VAL A 180 -14.26 6.84 12.31
C VAL A 180 -15.21 7.48 11.32
N ARG A 181 -15.54 6.77 10.24
CA ARG A 181 -16.45 7.29 9.20
C ARG A 181 -17.80 7.80 9.75
N ARG A 182 -18.32 7.16 10.81
CA ARG A 182 -19.55 7.61 11.46
C ARG A 182 -19.41 8.97 12.13
N MET A 183 -18.24 9.32 12.66
CA MET A 183 -17.97 10.64 13.23
C MET A 183 -17.98 11.72 12.14
N LEU A 184 -17.36 11.44 10.99
CA LEU A 184 -17.41 12.34 9.83
C LEU A 184 -18.84 12.56 9.33
N ALA A 185 -19.63 11.49 9.24
CA ALA A 185 -21.03 11.57 8.85
C ALA A 185 -21.86 12.39 9.85
N ALA A 186 -21.64 12.19 11.16
CA ALA A 186 -22.34 12.94 12.20
C ALA A 186 -22.05 14.44 12.16
N ALA A 187 -20.81 14.83 11.85
CA ALA A 187 -20.46 16.24 11.66
C ALA A 187 -21.19 16.86 10.46
N ALA A 188 -21.31 16.16 9.33
CA ALA A 188 -22.06 16.61 8.18
C ALA A 188 -23.57 16.72 8.49
N LEU A 189 -24.17 15.71 9.12
CA LEU A 189 -25.58 15.74 9.53
C LEU A 189 -25.86 16.87 10.55
N THR A 190 -24.94 17.09 11.49
CA THR A 190 -25.06 18.21 12.46
C THR A 190 -25.06 19.56 11.77
N ALA A 191 -24.32 19.72 10.67
CA ALA A 191 -24.33 20.93 9.85
C ALA A 191 -25.59 21.07 8.98
N GLY A 192 -26.43 20.01 8.91
CA GLY A 192 -27.69 19.99 8.18
C GLY A 192 -27.60 19.37 6.77
N PHE A 193 -26.53 18.65 6.46
CA PHE A 193 -26.48 17.84 5.23
C PHE A 193 -27.44 16.66 5.34
N GLU A 194 -28.07 16.28 4.23
CA GLU A 194 -28.90 15.09 4.16
C GLU A 194 -28.03 13.82 4.01
N GLN A 195 -28.61 12.65 4.27
CA GLN A 195 -27.90 11.37 4.22
C GLN A 195 -27.22 11.10 2.86
N GLU A 196 -27.88 11.51 1.77
CA GLU A 196 -27.42 11.38 0.39
C GLU A 196 -26.28 12.36 0.05
N GLU A 197 -26.18 13.45 0.77
CA GLU A 197 -25.19 14.51 0.58
C GLU A 197 -23.87 14.23 1.31
N ILE A 198 -23.87 13.36 2.34
CA ILE A 198 -22.68 13.04 3.15
C ILE A 198 -21.51 12.62 2.27
N GLY A 199 -21.75 11.74 1.30
CA GLY A 199 -20.70 11.24 0.41
C GLY A 199 -19.96 12.37 -0.31
N GLY A 200 -20.70 13.33 -0.86
CA GLY A 200 -20.13 14.47 -1.55
C GLY A 200 -19.39 15.43 -0.61
N ALA A 201 -19.96 15.70 0.58
CA ALA A 201 -19.29 16.54 1.59
C ALA A 201 -17.95 15.93 2.04
N LEU A 202 -17.90 14.62 2.24
CA LEU A 202 -16.65 13.93 2.59
C LEU A 202 -15.63 13.90 1.45
N ILE A 203 -16.06 13.80 0.17
CA ILE A 203 -15.15 13.91 -0.99
C ILE A 203 -14.49 15.29 -1.05
N SER A 204 -15.24 16.34 -0.70
CA SER A 204 -14.69 17.70 -0.62
C SER A 204 -13.69 17.82 0.55
N LEU A 205 -14.02 17.26 1.71
CA LEU A 205 -13.13 17.26 2.89
C LEU A 205 -11.82 16.48 2.63
N ASP A 206 -11.86 15.38 1.87
CA ASP A 206 -10.68 14.57 1.47
C ASP A 206 -9.63 15.38 0.66
N LYS A 207 -10.03 16.55 0.17
CA LYS A 207 -9.11 17.46 -0.54
C LYS A 207 -8.38 18.43 0.40
N PHE A 208 -8.61 18.34 1.73
CA PHE A 208 -8.09 19.30 2.72
C PHE A 208 -6.62 19.59 2.57
N ASP A 209 -5.76 18.59 2.47
CA ASP A 209 -4.31 18.73 2.34
C ASP A 209 -3.88 19.45 1.04
N LYS A 210 -4.75 19.47 0.02
CA LYS A 210 -4.45 20.05 -1.29
C LYS A 210 -4.95 21.47 -1.45
N ILE A 211 -6.14 21.75 -0.94
CA ILE A 211 -6.85 23.01 -1.21
C ILE A 211 -7.15 23.84 0.05
N GLY A 212 -6.88 23.29 1.25
CA GLY A 212 -7.15 23.96 2.53
C GLY A 212 -8.63 24.20 2.80
N MET A 213 -8.94 24.78 3.96
CA MET A 213 -10.34 25.02 4.39
C MET A 213 -11.12 25.92 3.44
N ASP A 214 -10.50 26.98 2.94
CA ASP A 214 -11.17 27.92 2.03
C ASP A 214 -11.45 27.29 0.66
N GLY A 215 -10.55 26.40 0.22
CA GLY A 215 -10.76 25.61 -0.99
C GLY A 215 -11.89 24.60 -0.85
N ILE A 216 -12.05 23.96 0.34
CA ILE A 216 -13.17 23.06 0.63
C ILE A 216 -14.49 23.81 0.61
N GLU A 217 -14.56 24.98 1.27
CA GLU A 217 -15.78 25.81 1.28
C GLU A 217 -16.22 26.16 -0.14
N LYS A 218 -15.27 26.60 -0.98
CA LYS A 218 -15.54 26.90 -2.38
C LYS A 218 -16.02 25.66 -3.16
N ASP A 219 -15.35 24.51 -2.99
CA ASP A 219 -15.70 23.25 -3.66
C ASP A 219 -17.10 22.77 -3.30
N LEU A 220 -17.50 22.93 -2.04
CA LEU A 220 -18.85 22.60 -1.57
C LEU A 220 -19.92 23.54 -2.17
N LEU A 221 -19.66 24.84 -2.19
CA LEU A 221 -20.58 25.82 -2.81
C LEU A 221 -20.71 25.60 -4.31
N GLU A 222 -19.62 25.34 -5.01
CA GLU A 222 -19.60 25.02 -6.46
C GLU A 222 -20.30 23.69 -6.76
N SER A 223 -20.31 22.75 -5.81
CA SER A 223 -21.07 21.48 -5.89
C SER A 223 -22.57 21.66 -5.66
N GLY A 224 -23.03 22.88 -5.36
CA GLY A 224 -24.44 23.21 -5.24
C GLY A 224 -25.05 22.99 -3.85
N TYR A 225 -24.26 22.77 -2.80
CA TYR A 225 -24.76 22.66 -1.44
C TYR A 225 -25.22 24.02 -0.90
N ALA A 226 -26.26 23.98 -0.05
CA ALA A 226 -26.84 25.21 0.51
C ALA A 226 -25.81 25.97 1.37
N PRO A 227 -25.66 27.30 1.17
CA PRO A 227 -24.64 28.09 1.88
C PRO A 227 -24.69 27.96 3.40
N GLU A 228 -25.89 27.90 3.98
CA GLU A 228 -26.08 27.75 5.43
C GLU A 228 -25.51 26.43 5.98
N LYS A 229 -25.66 25.32 5.21
CA LYS A 229 -25.08 24.03 5.56
C LYS A 229 -23.54 24.10 5.49
N VAL A 230 -23.05 24.68 4.41
CA VAL A 230 -21.59 24.84 4.18
C VAL A 230 -20.96 25.69 5.28
N GLU A 231 -21.57 26.83 5.64
CA GLU A 231 -21.08 27.70 6.70
C GLU A 231 -20.97 26.96 8.04
N LYS A 232 -22.01 26.22 8.46
CA LYS A 232 -21.97 25.43 9.70
C LYS A 232 -20.91 24.34 9.68
N TYR A 233 -20.79 23.63 8.55
CA TYR A 233 -19.81 22.58 8.36
C TYR A 233 -18.39 23.11 8.45
N MET A 234 -18.12 24.21 7.76
CA MET A 234 -16.82 24.86 7.78
C MET A 234 -16.48 25.49 9.13
N ALA A 235 -17.47 26.08 9.83
CA ALA A 235 -17.29 26.59 11.20
C ALA A 235 -16.88 25.45 12.15
N PHE A 236 -17.52 24.28 12.04
CA PHE A 236 -17.14 23.10 12.81
C PHE A 236 -15.70 22.67 12.49
N TYR A 237 -15.35 22.47 11.20
CA TYR A 237 -14.01 21.99 10.82
C TYR A 237 -12.89 23.00 11.08
N ARG A 238 -13.18 24.30 11.12
CA ARG A 238 -12.21 25.31 11.58
C ARG A 238 -11.95 25.29 13.09
N SER A 239 -12.85 24.67 13.88
CA SER A 239 -12.69 24.51 15.32
C SER A 239 -11.93 23.25 15.75
N VAL A 240 -11.78 22.28 14.86
CA VAL A 240 -11.14 20.99 15.17
C VAL A 240 -9.72 20.93 14.61
N ARG A 241 -8.90 20.04 15.16
CA ARG A 241 -7.50 19.81 14.74
C ARG A 241 -7.07 18.37 15.02
N PRO A 242 -6.08 17.84 14.29
CA PRO A 242 -5.44 16.57 14.65
C PRO A 242 -4.89 16.60 16.09
N GLY A 243 -5.11 15.51 16.83
CA GLY A 243 -4.69 15.37 18.22
C GLY A 243 -5.61 16.06 19.25
N MET A 244 -6.79 16.54 18.85
CA MET A 244 -7.82 16.95 19.80
C MET A 244 -8.39 15.75 20.56
N GLU A 245 -8.99 16.00 21.72
CA GLU A 245 -9.66 14.94 22.48
C GLU A 245 -10.92 14.45 21.74
N ILE A 246 -11.10 13.13 21.69
CA ILE A 246 -12.24 12.49 21.03
C ILE A 246 -13.56 12.97 21.68
N ALA A 247 -13.58 13.14 23.01
CA ALA A 247 -14.73 13.63 23.75
C ALA A 247 -15.14 15.03 23.32
N ASP A 248 -14.18 15.92 23.04
CA ASP A 248 -14.46 17.30 22.60
C ASP A 248 -15.11 17.31 21.21
N PHE A 249 -14.64 16.44 20.30
CA PHE A 249 -15.29 16.26 19.00
C PHE A 249 -16.72 15.75 19.17
N CYS A 250 -16.93 14.71 19.98
CA CYS A 250 -18.25 14.15 20.24
C CYS A 250 -19.22 15.17 20.84
N ALA A 251 -18.72 16.05 21.71
CA ALA A 251 -19.52 17.16 22.28
C ALA A 251 -19.91 18.24 21.25
N GLY A 252 -19.15 18.37 20.17
CA GLY A 252 -19.39 19.33 19.10
C GLY A 252 -20.39 18.86 18.04
N VAL A 253 -20.80 17.58 18.04
CA VAL A 253 -21.78 17.01 17.11
C VAL A 253 -23.10 16.70 17.83
N ASN A 254 -24.21 16.69 17.08
CA ASN A 254 -25.51 16.33 17.65
C ASN A 254 -25.52 14.83 18.03
N GLY A 255 -25.78 14.52 19.29
CA GLY A 255 -25.85 13.17 19.83
C GLY A 255 -26.91 12.25 19.19
N GLU A 256 -27.89 12.81 18.47
CA GLU A 256 -28.83 12.01 17.66
C GLU A 256 -28.13 11.33 16.46
N TYR A 257 -27.05 11.91 15.96
CA TYR A 257 -26.30 11.40 14.79
C TYR A 257 -25.08 10.58 15.16
N LEU A 258 -24.64 10.60 16.43
CA LEU A 258 -23.46 9.89 16.90
C LEU A 258 -23.72 9.20 18.23
N GLU A 259 -23.79 7.88 18.22
CA GLU A 259 -23.89 7.09 19.44
C GLU A 259 -22.60 7.24 20.27
N ALA A 260 -22.71 7.46 21.59
CA ALA A 260 -21.57 7.64 22.51
C ALA A 260 -20.52 6.51 22.39
N ARG A 261 -20.98 5.26 22.23
CA ARG A 261 -20.11 4.08 22.08
C ARG A 261 -19.12 4.18 20.91
N VAL A 262 -19.38 5.03 19.89
CA VAL A 262 -18.47 5.19 18.74
C VAL A 262 -17.20 5.92 19.17
N GLY A 263 -17.35 7.00 19.95
CA GLY A 263 -16.22 7.73 20.52
C GLY A 263 -15.48 6.91 21.58
N GLU A 264 -16.20 6.18 22.42
CA GLU A 264 -15.63 5.29 23.45
C GLU A 264 -14.78 4.18 22.79
N ALA A 265 -15.30 3.49 21.77
CA ALA A 265 -14.57 2.46 21.05
C ALA A 265 -13.30 3.01 20.36
N LEU A 266 -13.34 4.21 19.80
CA LEU A 266 -12.18 4.86 19.24
C LEU A 266 -11.14 5.20 20.32
N ALA A 267 -11.58 5.72 21.47
CA ALA A 267 -10.72 6.01 22.60
C ALA A 267 -10.05 4.75 23.15
N ASP A 268 -10.76 3.63 23.20
CA ASP A 268 -10.22 2.32 23.59
C ASP A 268 -9.12 1.85 22.62
N ILE A 269 -9.32 1.98 21.32
CA ILE A 269 -8.29 1.65 20.32
C ILE A 269 -7.04 2.50 20.55
N VAL A 270 -7.19 3.81 20.65
CA VAL A 270 -6.06 4.74 20.88
C VAL A 270 -5.37 4.43 22.20
N GLY A 271 -6.14 4.21 23.28
CA GLY A 271 -5.62 3.90 24.60
C GLY A 271 -4.85 2.57 24.66
N CYS A 272 -5.28 1.56 23.91
CA CYS A 272 -4.58 0.28 23.78
C CYS A 272 -3.31 0.37 22.94
N VAL A 273 -3.37 1.11 21.83
CA VAL A 273 -2.27 1.20 20.86
C VAL A 273 -1.12 2.09 21.38
N GLN A 274 -1.43 3.27 21.91
CA GLN A 274 -0.41 4.27 22.29
C GLN A 274 0.70 3.72 23.20
N PRO A 275 0.43 2.92 24.26
CA PRO A 275 1.48 2.35 25.11
C PRO A 275 2.37 1.32 24.42
N MET A 276 1.94 0.76 23.28
CA MET A 276 2.67 -0.26 22.53
C MET A 276 3.59 0.34 21.45
N LEU A 277 3.45 1.63 21.17
CA LEU A 277 4.26 2.32 20.17
C LEU A 277 5.66 2.65 20.72
N GLY A 278 6.66 2.56 19.83
CA GLY A 278 8.03 2.95 20.13
C GLY A 278 8.20 4.47 20.26
N GLU A 279 9.38 4.87 20.76
CA GLU A 279 9.75 6.28 20.88
C GLU A 279 9.66 6.99 19.52
N GLY A 280 9.06 8.18 19.50
CA GLY A 280 8.84 8.97 18.27
C GLY A 280 7.59 8.60 17.48
N VAL A 281 6.94 7.47 17.79
CA VAL A 281 5.71 7.06 17.11
C VAL A 281 4.49 7.50 17.90
N LYS A 282 3.50 8.08 17.22
CA LYS A 282 2.26 8.58 17.84
C LYS A 282 1.05 8.04 17.11
N ILE A 283 -0.03 7.80 17.86
CA ILE A 283 -1.38 7.66 17.29
C ILE A 283 -2.21 8.85 17.74
N VAL A 284 -2.88 9.51 16.80
CA VAL A 284 -3.68 10.71 17.07
C VAL A 284 -5.05 10.59 16.41
N PHE A 285 -6.07 11.00 17.14
CA PHE A 285 -7.38 11.25 16.54
C PHE A 285 -7.26 12.45 15.59
N ASP A 286 -7.68 12.25 14.34
CA ASP A 286 -7.66 13.28 13.31
C ASP A 286 -9.06 13.46 12.71
N PRO A 287 -9.81 14.46 13.14
CA PRO A 287 -11.18 14.70 12.68
C PRO A 287 -11.24 15.09 11.21
N THR A 288 -10.12 15.46 10.58
CA THR A 288 -10.06 15.82 9.16
C THR A 288 -9.68 14.64 8.27
N LEU A 289 -9.23 13.52 8.86
CA LEU A 289 -8.88 12.33 8.10
C LEU A 289 -10.10 11.75 7.41
N VAL A 290 -10.10 11.79 6.09
CA VAL A 290 -11.04 11.11 5.21
C VAL A 290 -10.25 10.17 4.31
N ARG A 291 -10.74 8.94 4.14
CA ARG A 291 -10.17 8.00 3.17
C ARG A 291 -11.10 7.90 1.98
N GLY A 292 -10.54 8.14 0.77
CA GLY A 292 -11.29 8.29 -0.48
C GLY A 292 -11.97 7.02 -1.04
N MET A 293 -11.99 5.92 -0.28
CA MET A 293 -12.64 4.68 -0.70
C MET A 293 -14.00 4.57 -0.02
N GLY A 294 -15.07 4.68 -0.79
CA GLY A 294 -16.46 4.65 -0.31
C GLY A 294 -16.92 3.36 0.39
N TYR A 295 -16.03 2.37 0.55
CA TYR A 295 -16.33 1.07 1.16
C TYR A 295 -16.03 0.97 2.66
N TYR A 296 -15.32 1.92 3.26
CA TYR A 296 -15.05 1.88 4.70
C TYR A 296 -16.34 2.09 5.53
N THR A 297 -16.50 1.27 6.56
CA THR A 297 -17.69 1.21 7.42
C THR A 297 -17.45 1.61 8.87
N GLY A 298 -16.20 1.64 9.30
CA GLY A 298 -15.79 1.87 10.68
C GLY A 298 -14.54 2.76 10.80
N PRO A 299 -13.60 2.40 11.71
CA PRO A 299 -12.33 3.08 11.84
C PRO A 299 -11.54 3.13 10.54
N ILE A 300 -10.88 4.25 10.30
CA ILE A 300 -9.96 4.51 9.19
C ILE A 300 -8.66 5.05 9.74
N PHE A 301 -7.55 4.68 9.12
CA PHE A 301 -6.23 5.08 9.58
C PHE A 301 -5.28 5.40 8.43
N GLU A 302 -4.37 6.32 8.70
CA GLU A 302 -3.33 6.74 7.76
C GLU A 302 -2.03 7.01 8.51
N VAL A 303 -0.89 6.70 7.90
CA VAL A 303 0.42 6.97 8.48
C VAL A 303 1.13 8.04 7.68
N THR A 304 1.56 9.10 8.36
CA THR A 304 2.38 10.16 7.81
C THR A 304 3.77 10.15 8.43
N LEU A 305 4.77 10.49 7.64
CA LEU A 305 6.16 10.62 8.07
C LEU A 305 6.56 12.10 8.04
N ASP A 306 7.15 12.59 9.11
CA ASP A 306 7.59 13.97 9.20
C ASP A 306 8.56 14.34 8.08
N GLY A 307 8.34 15.51 7.46
CA GLY A 307 9.12 15.96 6.31
C GLY A 307 8.66 15.44 4.95
N TYR A 308 7.62 14.61 4.92
CA TYR A 308 7.01 14.12 3.68
C TYR A 308 5.55 14.56 3.57
N ASN A 309 5.16 14.98 2.36
CA ASN A 309 3.80 15.46 2.06
C ASN A 309 2.86 14.36 1.51
N PHE A 310 3.13 13.11 1.86
CA PHE A 310 2.32 11.97 1.45
C PHE A 310 2.27 10.90 2.54
N SER A 311 1.16 10.18 2.60
CA SER A 311 1.02 9.04 3.49
C SER A 311 1.86 7.84 3.05
N ILE A 312 2.41 7.08 4.01
CA ILE A 312 3.22 5.88 3.74
C ILE A 312 2.46 4.58 3.96
N ALA A 313 1.31 4.63 4.65
CA ALA A 313 0.43 3.49 4.83
C ALA A 313 -0.99 3.97 5.13
N GLY A 314 -1.99 3.10 4.98
CA GLY A 314 -3.35 3.43 5.35
C GLY A 314 -4.32 2.27 5.18
N GLY A 315 -5.43 2.35 5.91
CA GLY A 315 -6.41 1.28 5.96
C GLY A 315 -7.71 1.64 6.66
N GLY A 316 -8.44 0.62 7.07
CA GLY A 316 -9.68 0.77 7.85
C GLY A 316 -10.58 -0.45 7.76
N ARG A 317 -11.73 -0.37 8.45
CA ARG A 317 -12.76 -1.41 8.49
C ARG A 317 -13.70 -1.29 7.27
N TYR A 318 -13.97 -2.43 6.61
CA TYR A 318 -14.75 -2.50 5.37
C TYR A 318 -15.72 -3.71 5.33
N ASP A 319 -16.49 -3.92 6.38
CA ASP A 319 -17.34 -5.09 6.63
C ASP A 319 -18.30 -5.45 5.48
N GLN A 320 -18.81 -4.46 4.74
CA GLN A 320 -19.79 -4.69 3.68
C GLN A 320 -19.20 -5.30 2.40
N MET A 321 -17.88 -5.24 2.22
CA MET A 321 -17.27 -5.69 0.96
C MET A 321 -17.33 -7.21 0.80
N ILE A 322 -17.05 -7.94 1.86
CA ILE A 322 -17.07 -9.41 1.84
C ILE A 322 -18.49 -9.93 1.57
N GLY A 323 -19.50 -9.24 2.12
CA GLY A 323 -20.91 -9.59 1.94
C GLY A 323 -21.39 -9.55 0.50
N LYS A 324 -20.79 -8.70 -0.34
CA LYS A 324 -21.12 -8.63 -1.77
C LYS A 324 -20.78 -9.92 -2.52
N PHE A 325 -19.76 -10.65 -2.09
CA PHE A 325 -19.31 -11.90 -2.69
C PHE A 325 -19.92 -13.13 -2.01
N SER A 326 -20.12 -13.08 -0.69
CA SER A 326 -20.54 -14.26 0.11
C SER A 326 -22.04 -14.30 0.40
N GLY A 327 -22.75 -13.17 0.22
CA GLY A 327 -24.14 -13.01 0.65
C GLY A 327 -24.31 -12.96 2.17
N GLN A 328 -23.22 -12.93 2.95
CA GLN A 328 -23.22 -12.90 4.42
C GLN A 328 -22.37 -11.75 4.91
N ASN A 329 -22.80 -11.03 5.95
CA ASN A 329 -21.95 -10.03 6.57
C ASN A 329 -20.77 -10.71 7.25
N VAL A 330 -19.57 -10.26 6.90
CA VAL A 330 -18.31 -10.68 7.50
C VAL A 330 -17.53 -9.42 7.84
N SER A 331 -17.20 -9.26 9.11
CA SER A 331 -16.36 -8.15 9.55
C SER A 331 -14.98 -8.25 8.92
N ALA A 332 -14.48 -7.15 8.40
CA ALA A 332 -13.19 -7.08 7.75
C ALA A 332 -12.52 -5.73 8.01
N CYS A 333 -11.24 -5.79 8.40
CA CYS A 333 -10.40 -4.63 8.58
C CYS A 333 -9.05 -4.90 7.95
N GLY A 334 -8.42 -3.91 7.31
CA GLY A 334 -7.15 -4.10 6.64
C GLY A 334 -6.25 -2.87 6.67
N PHE A 335 -4.95 -3.10 6.47
CA PHE A 335 -3.93 -2.07 6.40
C PHE A 335 -3.02 -2.32 5.21
N SER A 336 -2.85 -1.32 4.37
CA SER A 336 -2.01 -1.35 3.17
C SER A 336 -0.81 -0.43 3.31
N ILE A 337 0.37 -0.90 2.90
CA ILE A 337 1.61 -0.14 2.90
C ILE A 337 1.87 0.43 1.53
N GLY A 338 2.25 1.70 1.48
CA GLY A 338 2.75 2.35 0.29
C GLY A 338 4.18 1.92 -0.05
N PHE A 339 4.37 0.67 -0.46
CA PHE A 339 5.67 0.03 -0.65
C PHE A 339 6.64 0.86 -1.49
N GLU A 340 6.20 1.40 -2.63
CA GLU A 340 7.05 2.22 -3.50
C GLU A 340 7.50 3.52 -2.82
N ARG A 341 6.67 4.09 -1.96
CA ARG A 341 7.01 5.29 -1.18
C ARG A 341 8.08 4.98 -0.15
N ILE A 342 7.94 3.87 0.57
CA ILE A 342 8.95 3.39 1.54
C ILE A 342 10.28 3.10 0.84
N VAL A 343 10.27 2.37 -0.28
CA VAL A 343 11.48 2.09 -1.06
C VAL A 343 12.13 3.40 -1.55
N THR A 344 11.34 4.39 -1.96
CA THR A 344 11.86 5.71 -2.37
C THR A 344 12.52 6.44 -1.21
N ILE A 345 11.88 6.45 -0.02
CA ILE A 345 12.43 7.05 1.19
C ILE A 345 13.76 6.39 1.55
N LEU A 346 13.81 5.06 1.58
CA LEU A 346 15.04 4.33 1.87
C LEU A 346 16.15 4.65 0.87
N LYS A 347 15.84 4.77 -0.43
CA LYS A 347 16.81 5.19 -1.46
C LYS A 347 17.36 6.59 -1.23
N ASP A 348 16.50 7.53 -0.88
CA ASP A 348 16.89 8.92 -0.66
C ASP A 348 17.79 9.07 0.60
N HIS A 349 17.66 8.18 1.59
CA HIS A 349 18.41 8.21 2.85
C HIS A 349 19.54 7.19 2.94
N ALA A 350 19.47 6.08 2.22
CA ALA A 350 20.53 5.06 2.24
C ALA A 350 21.77 5.56 1.48
N GLN A 351 22.66 6.18 2.19
CA GLN A 351 24.04 6.40 1.74
C GLN A 351 24.74 5.05 1.63
N GLY A 352 24.67 4.45 0.47
CA GLY A 352 25.42 3.25 0.13
C GLY A 352 24.66 1.95 0.41
N SER A 353 23.99 1.51 -0.63
CA SER A 353 23.87 0.12 -1.07
C SER A 353 23.56 -0.92 0.01
N PHE A 354 22.46 -1.57 -0.17
CA PHE A 354 22.28 -2.95 0.32
C PHE A 354 23.42 -3.79 -0.28
N LYS A 355 24.50 -3.89 0.50
CA LYS A 355 25.75 -4.51 0.08
C LYS A 355 25.52 -6.02 -0.03
N LEU A 356 26.24 -6.63 -0.96
CA LEU A 356 26.38 -8.08 -0.94
C LEU A 356 26.96 -8.53 0.41
N PRO A 357 26.71 -9.78 0.85
CA PRO A 357 27.32 -10.33 2.05
C PRO A 357 28.83 -10.09 2.07
N GLU A 358 29.38 -9.78 3.24
CA GLU A 358 30.83 -9.57 3.38
C GLU A 358 31.59 -10.78 2.87
N GLY A 359 32.71 -10.54 2.13
CA GLY A 359 33.48 -11.60 1.49
C GLY A 359 33.00 -12.01 0.10
N SER A 360 31.91 -11.42 -0.42
CA SER A 360 31.47 -11.67 -1.81
C SER A 360 32.54 -11.31 -2.82
N VAL A 361 32.77 -12.21 -3.80
CA VAL A 361 33.94 -12.18 -4.69
C VAL A 361 33.54 -12.33 -6.15
N ALA A 362 34.22 -11.58 -7.03
CA ALA A 362 34.15 -11.75 -8.48
C ALA A 362 35.45 -12.30 -9.03
N TYR A 363 35.41 -13.51 -9.60
CA TYR A 363 36.48 -14.12 -10.32
C TYR A 363 36.45 -13.69 -11.79
N LEU A 364 37.46 -12.97 -12.25
CA LEU A 364 37.57 -12.48 -13.62
C LEU A 364 38.55 -13.36 -14.38
N VAL A 365 38.05 -14.18 -15.30
CA VAL A 365 38.82 -15.24 -15.97
C VAL A 365 39.22 -14.82 -17.37
N GLY A 366 40.53 -14.81 -17.63
CA GLY A 366 41.10 -14.49 -18.94
C GLY A 366 40.76 -15.53 -20.01
N GLY A 367 40.66 -15.08 -21.26
CA GLY A 367 40.25 -15.94 -22.39
C GLY A 367 41.19 -17.11 -22.68
N LYS A 368 42.45 -17.04 -22.27
CA LYS A 368 43.49 -18.07 -22.51
C LYS A 368 43.68 -19.06 -21.35
N VAL A 369 42.92 -18.89 -20.26
CA VAL A 369 43.00 -19.75 -19.07
C VAL A 369 42.67 -21.20 -19.45
N PRO A 370 43.48 -22.20 -19.10
CA PRO A 370 43.27 -23.62 -19.43
C PRO A 370 41.99 -24.17 -18.75
N THR A 371 41.41 -25.21 -19.35
CA THR A 371 40.17 -25.84 -18.85
C THR A 371 40.31 -26.35 -17.42
N ALA A 372 41.45 -26.96 -17.07
CA ALA A 372 41.72 -27.41 -15.70
C ALA A 372 41.66 -26.27 -14.69
N ARG A 373 42.30 -25.14 -15.01
CA ARG A 373 42.29 -23.95 -14.13
C ARG A 373 40.92 -23.33 -14.02
N LYS A 374 40.13 -23.31 -15.10
CA LYS A 374 38.72 -22.87 -15.06
C LYS A 374 37.90 -23.74 -14.10
N ALA A 375 38.13 -25.07 -14.12
CA ALA A 375 37.45 -25.99 -13.22
C ALA A 375 37.82 -25.74 -11.75
N GLU A 376 39.08 -25.46 -11.45
CA GLU A 376 39.51 -25.08 -10.10
C GLU A 376 38.85 -23.79 -9.61
N VAL A 377 38.79 -22.74 -10.44
CA VAL A 377 38.13 -21.48 -10.10
C VAL A 377 36.63 -21.67 -9.85
N LEU A 378 35.98 -22.49 -10.68
CA LEU A 378 34.58 -22.82 -10.46
C LEU A 378 34.34 -23.61 -9.16
N ALA A 379 35.26 -24.51 -8.79
CA ALA A 379 35.23 -25.23 -7.53
C ALA A 379 35.42 -24.27 -6.33
N GLN A 380 36.38 -23.34 -6.43
CA GLN A 380 36.61 -22.30 -5.42
C GLN A 380 35.35 -21.42 -5.24
N ALA A 381 34.75 -20.98 -6.34
CA ALA A 381 33.50 -20.21 -6.29
C ALA A 381 32.34 -21.01 -5.67
N ALA A 382 32.27 -22.31 -5.99
CA ALA A 382 31.24 -23.20 -5.41
C ALA A 382 31.43 -23.36 -3.89
N GLU A 383 32.67 -23.46 -3.43
CA GLU A 383 32.99 -23.57 -2.01
C GLU A 383 32.67 -22.26 -1.28
N ALA A 384 33.04 -21.10 -1.84
CA ALA A 384 32.71 -19.81 -1.29
C ALA A 384 31.17 -19.62 -1.11
N ARG A 385 30.38 -20.05 -2.10
CA ARG A 385 28.92 -19.98 -2.03
C ARG A 385 28.31 -20.75 -0.86
N LYS A 386 28.94 -21.83 -0.39
CA LYS A 386 28.48 -22.59 0.78
C LYS A 386 28.52 -21.78 2.09
N THR A 387 29.36 -20.74 2.15
CA THR A 387 29.45 -19.83 3.31
C THR A 387 28.41 -18.69 3.26
N GLY A 388 27.50 -18.68 2.28
CA GLY A 388 26.45 -17.67 2.15
C GLY A 388 26.89 -16.40 1.42
N VAL A 389 28.13 -16.33 0.91
CA VAL A 389 28.60 -15.18 0.11
C VAL A 389 28.24 -15.34 -1.37
N VAL A 390 28.15 -14.22 -2.08
CA VAL A 390 27.97 -14.22 -3.53
C VAL A 390 29.35 -14.37 -4.20
N ALA A 391 29.52 -15.44 -4.96
CA ALA A 391 30.73 -15.66 -5.74
C ALA A 391 30.36 -15.80 -7.22
N THR A 392 30.77 -14.83 -8.05
CA THR A 392 30.54 -14.85 -9.50
C THR A 392 31.82 -15.19 -10.27
N VAL A 393 31.66 -15.89 -11.39
CA VAL A 393 32.76 -16.20 -12.30
C VAL A 393 32.42 -15.64 -13.67
N LEU A 394 33.22 -14.70 -14.14
CA LEU A 394 32.95 -13.92 -15.35
C LEU A 394 34.16 -13.94 -16.30
N PRO A 395 33.93 -13.91 -17.61
CA PRO A 395 35.05 -13.67 -18.54
C PRO A 395 35.59 -12.26 -18.34
N MET A 396 36.91 -12.14 -18.41
CA MET A 396 37.59 -10.85 -18.31
C MET A 396 37.27 -9.98 -19.53
N SER A 397 36.76 -8.81 -19.30
CA SER A 397 36.44 -7.83 -20.35
C SER A 397 37.70 -7.15 -20.87
N LYS A 398 37.68 -6.72 -22.14
CA LYS A 398 38.71 -5.84 -22.69
C LYS A 398 38.84 -4.53 -21.93
N ASN A 399 37.74 -3.98 -21.44
CA ASN A 399 37.70 -2.83 -20.53
C ASN A 399 37.45 -3.31 -19.10
N MET A 400 38.50 -3.89 -18.49
CA MET A 400 38.43 -4.47 -17.14
C MET A 400 38.14 -3.42 -16.07
N LYS A 401 38.60 -2.18 -16.25
CA LYS A 401 38.32 -1.08 -15.31
C LYS A 401 36.84 -0.84 -15.22
N HIS A 402 36.18 -0.66 -16.35
CA HIS A 402 34.71 -0.46 -16.38
C HIS A 402 33.94 -1.70 -15.87
N GLN A 403 34.41 -2.91 -16.14
CA GLN A 403 33.81 -4.13 -15.60
C GLN A 403 33.88 -4.16 -14.07
N ILE A 404 34.99 -3.76 -13.47
CA ILE A 404 35.16 -3.69 -12.02
C ILE A 404 34.25 -2.58 -11.45
N GLU A 405 34.21 -1.39 -12.04
CA GLU A 405 33.32 -0.30 -11.62
C GLU A 405 31.84 -0.73 -11.58
N LEU A 406 31.39 -1.49 -12.59
CA LEU A 406 30.04 -2.04 -12.59
C LEU A 406 29.80 -3.06 -11.47
N LEU A 407 30.75 -3.94 -11.23
CA LEU A 407 30.69 -4.95 -10.17
C LEU A 407 30.77 -4.32 -8.76
N GLU A 408 31.58 -3.26 -8.61
CA GLU A 408 31.60 -2.45 -7.37
C GLU A 408 30.24 -1.79 -7.11
N ALA A 409 29.62 -1.26 -8.16
CA ALA A 409 28.27 -0.70 -8.08
C ALA A 409 27.20 -1.77 -7.72
N GLU A 410 27.46 -3.04 -8.09
CA GLU A 410 26.64 -4.18 -7.64
C GLU A 410 26.95 -4.64 -6.21
N GLY A 411 27.99 -4.12 -5.57
CA GLY A 411 28.37 -4.41 -4.18
C GLY A 411 29.51 -5.41 -4.00
N PHE A 412 30.18 -5.86 -5.06
CA PHE A 412 31.38 -6.66 -4.93
C PHE A 412 32.56 -5.81 -4.43
N THR A 413 33.28 -6.33 -3.44
CA THR A 413 34.43 -5.65 -2.84
C THR A 413 35.72 -6.43 -3.08
N LYS A 414 35.62 -7.70 -3.53
CA LYS A 414 36.76 -8.58 -3.76
C LYS A 414 36.80 -9.05 -5.23
N PHE A 415 37.95 -8.90 -5.88
CA PHE A 415 38.17 -9.24 -7.29
C PHE A 415 39.39 -10.14 -7.45
N GLU A 416 39.19 -11.33 -7.96
CA GLU A 416 40.26 -12.26 -8.27
C GLU A 416 40.44 -12.34 -9.79
N LYS A 417 41.63 -11.91 -10.26
CA LYS A 417 41.96 -11.88 -11.69
C LYS A 417 42.76 -13.11 -12.03
N ILE A 418 42.23 -13.95 -12.92
CA ILE A 418 42.84 -15.22 -13.34
C ILE A 418 43.33 -15.07 -14.77
N TYR A 419 44.65 -15.08 -14.96
CA TYR A 419 45.27 -14.88 -16.26
C TYR A 419 45.73 -16.18 -16.90
N GLU A 420 46.18 -17.15 -16.10
CA GLU A 420 46.71 -18.47 -16.53
C GLU A 420 46.35 -19.57 -15.52
#